data_9b6d5c6b86436d479b40678462f1e2e9
#
_entry.id   9b6d5c6b86436d479b40678462f1e2e9
#
_cell.length_a   1.000
_cell.length_b   1.000
_cell.length_c   1.000
_cell.angle_alpha   90.00
_cell.angle_beta   90.00
_cell.angle_gamma   90.00
#
_symmetry.space_group_name_H-M   'P 1'
#
loop_
_entity.id
_entity.type
_entity.pdbx_description
1 polymer ?
#
loop_
_entity_poly.entity_id
_entity_poly.type
_entity_poly.pdbx_seq_one_letter_code
_entity_poly.pdbx_strand_id
1 'polypeptide(L)'
;MKLGLNLGYWSGDATTNTENVALAVAAESMGFDSIWAAEAYGSDSASVLAWIGAQTEQIKIGSAIFQIPARTPAMTAMTAATLDALSGGRFQLGLGISGPQVSEGWHGVRFDAPLARTREYISIVSMALQREQVKFEGSHYQLPLPGGPGKSLRLTIHPARANIPILLAAVGPKNLELCGELTQGWLAVFLAPSFAHEQISHLKMGREKANRTLENFEIVSTIPIVP
;
A
#
# COMPACT_ATOMS: atom_id res chain seq x y z
N MET A 1 1.84 11.16 18.95
CA MET A 1 0.89 10.79 17.87
C MET A 1 1.33 11.55 16.65
N LYS A 2 1.34 10.90 15.49
CA LYS A 2 1.63 11.53 14.19
C LYS A 2 0.30 11.85 13.50
N LEU A 3 0.23 12.96 12.78
CA LEU A 3 -0.92 13.33 12.00
C LEU A 3 -0.65 13.09 10.52
N GLY A 4 -1.61 12.51 9.81
CA GLY A 4 -1.58 12.35 8.37
C GLY A 4 -2.82 12.99 7.73
N LEU A 5 -2.70 13.37 6.48
CA LEU A 5 -3.80 13.88 5.66
C LEU A 5 -4.23 12.82 4.67
N ASN A 6 -5.51 12.47 4.65
CA ASN A 6 -6.08 11.59 3.62
C ASN A 6 -6.82 12.45 2.60
N LEU A 7 -6.33 12.49 1.37
CA LEU A 7 -6.91 13.28 0.28
C LEU A 7 -8.07 12.55 -0.44
N GLY A 8 -8.31 11.27 -0.09
CA GLY A 8 -9.36 10.50 -0.75
C GLY A 8 -9.10 10.32 -2.24
N TYR A 9 -10.18 10.41 -3.03
CA TYR A 9 -10.13 10.36 -4.50
C TYR A 9 -10.05 11.78 -5.07
N TRP A 10 -9.21 11.94 -6.06
CA TRP A 10 -9.19 13.16 -6.85
C TRP A 10 -10.25 13.06 -7.95
N SER A 11 -11.30 13.82 -7.84
CA SER A 11 -12.48 13.73 -8.72
C SER A 11 -12.87 15.08 -9.32
N GLY A 12 -12.05 16.07 -9.18
CA GLY A 12 -12.39 17.43 -9.56
C GLY A 12 -11.87 17.85 -10.93
N ASP A 13 -12.27 19.05 -11.30
CA ASP A 13 -11.65 19.80 -12.37
C ASP A 13 -10.22 20.25 -12.00
N ALA A 14 -9.59 21.01 -12.88
CA ALA A 14 -8.24 21.50 -12.65
C ALA A 14 -8.12 22.39 -11.39
N THR A 15 -9.17 23.12 -11.05
CA THR A 15 -9.20 24.00 -9.86
C THR A 15 -9.15 23.17 -8.59
N THR A 16 -10.04 22.19 -8.44
CA THR A 16 -10.08 21.28 -7.30
C THR A 16 -8.75 20.51 -7.13
N ASN A 17 -8.13 20.09 -8.23
CA ASN A 17 -6.85 19.39 -8.17
C ASN A 17 -5.71 20.33 -7.72
N THR A 18 -5.74 21.61 -8.11
CA THR A 18 -4.80 22.63 -7.62
C THR A 18 -4.98 22.88 -6.13
N GLU A 19 -6.22 22.94 -5.64
CA GLU A 19 -6.53 23.08 -4.21
C GLU A 19 -6.02 21.89 -3.41
N ASN A 20 -6.17 20.66 -3.92
CA ASN A 20 -5.63 19.46 -3.29
C ASN A 20 -4.09 19.49 -3.17
N VAL A 21 -3.40 20.01 -4.18
CA VAL A 21 -1.94 20.22 -4.10
C VAL A 21 -1.59 21.27 -3.07
N ALA A 22 -2.30 22.39 -3.06
CA ALA A 22 -2.11 23.45 -2.07
C ALA A 22 -2.33 22.93 -0.64
N LEU A 23 -3.35 22.08 -0.45
CA LEU A 23 -3.63 21.43 0.83
C LEU A 23 -2.49 20.49 1.25
N ALA A 24 -1.91 19.75 0.31
CA ALA A 24 -0.76 18.89 0.56
C ALA A 24 0.48 19.69 1.01
N VAL A 25 0.79 20.78 0.33
CA VAL A 25 1.89 21.71 0.69
C VAL A 25 1.63 22.36 2.04
N ALA A 26 0.39 22.77 2.31
CA ALA A 26 0.01 23.33 3.61
C ALA A 26 0.16 22.31 4.75
N ALA A 27 -0.25 21.06 4.54
CA ALA A 27 -0.07 19.98 5.51
C ALA A 27 1.41 19.76 5.84
N GLU A 28 2.29 19.77 4.84
CA GLU A 28 3.73 19.70 5.06
C GLU A 28 4.24 20.87 5.91
N SER A 29 3.85 22.11 5.58
CA SER A 29 4.26 23.30 6.32
C SER A 29 3.77 23.31 7.77
N MET A 30 2.65 22.65 8.05
CA MET A 30 2.08 22.48 9.38
C MET A 30 2.70 21.30 10.16
N GLY A 31 3.64 20.56 9.56
CA GLY A 31 4.33 19.45 10.20
C GLY A 31 3.53 18.15 10.26
N PHE A 32 2.62 17.92 9.33
CA PHE A 32 2.00 16.62 9.16
C PHE A 32 3.04 15.58 8.75
N ASP A 33 2.91 14.33 9.26
CA ASP A 33 3.87 13.26 9.01
C ASP A 33 3.70 12.63 7.62
N SER A 34 2.46 12.56 7.12
CA SER A 34 2.16 11.82 5.91
C SER A 34 0.93 12.32 5.15
N ILE A 35 0.91 12.05 3.85
CA ILE A 35 -0.24 12.28 2.96
C ILE A 35 -0.59 10.95 2.30
N TRP A 36 -1.88 10.66 2.22
CA TRP A 36 -2.42 9.42 1.67
C TRP A 36 -3.39 9.70 0.53
N ALA A 37 -3.23 8.99 -0.58
CA ALA A 37 -4.14 9.03 -1.71
C ALA A 37 -4.81 7.67 -1.92
N ALA A 38 -6.12 7.70 -2.15
CA ALA A 38 -6.92 6.50 -2.36
C ALA A 38 -7.10 6.19 -3.86
N GLU A 39 -7.34 4.91 -4.15
CA GLU A 39 -7.89 4.48 -5.44
C GLU A 39 -8.93 3.38 -5.20
N ALA A 40 -9.92 3.32 -6.07
CA ALA A 40 -10.89 2.23 -6.16
C ALA A 40 -11.43 2.19 -7.60
N TYR A 41 -12.34 3.05 -7.92
CA TYR A 41 -12.83 3.37 -9.27
C TYR A 41 -12.83 4.90 -9.50
N GLY A 42 -11.95 5.59 -8.78
CA GLY A 42 -11.71 7.03 -8.87
C GLY A 42 -10.38 7.35 -9.56
N SER A 43 -9.58 8.22 -8.96
CA SER A 43 -8.27 8.58 -9.50
C SER A 43 -7.23 7.48 -9.32
N ASP A 44 -6.26 7.41 -10.25
CA ASP A 44 -5.06 6.58 -10.09
C ASP A 44 -4.15 7.20 -9.03
N SER A 45 -3.99 6.53 -7.91
CA SER A 45 -3.25 7.10 -6.78
C SER A 45 -1.74 7.20 -7.04
N ALA A 46 -1.19 6.42 -7.96
CA ALA A 46 0.22 6.53 -8.33
C ALA A 46 0.53 7.86 -9.02
N SER A 47 -0.34 8.28 -9.95
CA SER A 47 -0.24 9.58 -10.65
C SER A 47 -0.38 10.75 -9.67
N VAL A 48 -1.37 10.66 -8.78
CA VAL A 48 -1.61 11.67 -7.74
C VAL A 48 -0.39 11.80 -6.81
N LEU A 49 0.14 10.68 -6.32
CA LEU A 49 1.29 10.67 -5.42
C LEU A 49 2.58 11.13 -6.08
N ALA A 50 2.77 10.84 -7.37
CA ALA A 50 3.90 11.37 -8.12
C ALA A 50 3.85 12.90 -8.21
N TRP A 51 2.66 13.46 -8.47
CA TRP A 51 2.47 14.90 -8.55
C TRP A 51 2.68 15.57 -7.19
N ILE A 52 2.06 15.05 -6.12
CA ILE A 52 2.27 15.57 -4.75
C ILE A 52 3.74 15.47 -4.35
N GLY A 53 4.37 14.34 -4.63
CA GLY A 53 5.78 14.11 -4.31
C GLY A 53 6.73 15.12 -4.96
N ALA A 54 6.36 15.63 -6.15
CA ALA A 54 7.11 16.68 -6.86
C ALA A 54 6.88 18.09 -6.28
N GLN A 55 5.82 18.29 -5.48
CA GLN A 55 5.47 19.59 -4.89
C GLN A 55 5.78 19.68 -3.37
N THR A 56 6.32 18.61 -2.80
CA THR A 56 6.65 18.49 -1.38
C THR A 56 8.06 17.95 -1.20
N GLU A 57 8.71 18.23 -0.04
CA GLU A 57 10.11 17.90 0.18
C GLU A 57 10.35 16.91 1.34
N GLN A 58 9.50 16.93 2.37
CA GLN A 58 9.73 16.20 3.63
C GLN A 58 8.61 15.24 4.00
N ILE A 59 7.36 15.62 3.72
CA ILE A 59 6.20 14.82 4.11
C ILE A 59 6.18 13.46 3.39
N LYS A 60 5.89 12.39 4.12
CA LYS A 60 5.73 11.07 3.52
C LYS A 60 4.51 11.03 2.62
N ILE A 61 4.60 10.31 1.54
CA ILE A 61 3.50 10.07 0.62
C ILE A 61 3.15 8.58 0.61
N GLY A 62 1.88 8.23 0.65
CA GLY A 62 1.45 6.83 0.75
C GLY A 62 0.20 6.51 -0.04
N SER A 63 0.15 5.31 -0.60
CA SER A 63 -1.08 4.79 -1.19
C SER A 63 -2.02 4.25 -0.10
N ALA A 64 -3.28 4.64 -0.17
CA ALA A 64 -4.29 4.10 0.73
C ALA A 64 -5.59 3.76 -0.02
N ILE A 65 -5.48 2.81 -0.87
CA ILE A 65 -4.46 1.81 -1.09
C ILE A 65 -4.17 1.65 -2.60
N PHE A 66 -3.02 1.03 -2.99
CA PHE A 66 -2.94 0.36 -4.29
C PHE A 66 -3.71 -0.95 -4.23
N GLN A 67 -4.58 -1.15 -5.20
CA GLN A 67 -5.44 -2.33 -5.24
C GLN A 67 -4.71 -3.52 -5.85
N ILE A 68 -4.64 -4.62 -5.11
CA ILE A 68 -4.04 -5.88 -5.57
C ILE A 68 -4.67 -6.38 -6.89
N PRO A 69 -6.01 -6.35 -7.08
CA PRO A 69 -6.60 -6.79 -8.35
C PRO A 69 -6.34 -5.86 -9.54
N ALA A 70 -5.97 -4.60 -9.29
CA ALA A 70 -5.73 -3.63 -10.36
C ALA A 70 -4.33 -3.71 -10.98
N ARG A 71 -3.36 -4.29 -10.28
CA ARG A 71 -1.94 -4.27 -10.65
C ARG A 71 -1.29 -5.64 -10.52
N THR A 72 -0.40 -5.98 -11.43
CA THR A 72 0.47 -7.15 -11.19
C THR A 72 1.47 -6.84 -10.06
N PRO A 73 1.96 -7.86 -9.33
CA PRO A 73 2.98 -7.65 -8.30
C PRO A 73 4.23 -6.94 -8.82
N ALA A 74 4.68 -7.31 -10.03
CA ALA A 74 5.83 -6.67 -10.68
C ALA A 74 5.57 -5.18 -10.95
N MET A 75 4.38 -4.83 -11.47
CA MET A 75 4.03 -3.42 -11.73
C MET A 75 3.94 -2.64 -10.43
N THR A 76 3.41 -3.21 -9.37
CA THR A 76 3.38 -2.58 -8.05
C THR A 76 4.79 -2.31 -7.51
N ALA A 77 5.69 -3.27 -7.62
CA ALA A 77 7.08 -3.08 -7.20
C ALA A 77 7.79 -1.99 -8.02
N MET A 78 7.59 -1.97 -9.34
CA MET A 78 8.13 -0.91 -10.21
C MET A 78 7.60 0.47 -9.83
N THR A 79 6.28 0.60 -9.63
CA THR A 79 5.64 1.86 -9.24
C THR A 79 6.15 2.32 -7.86
N ALA A 80 6.19 1.42 -6.88
CA ALA A 80 6.67 1.73 -5.53
C ALA A 80 8.13 2.21 -5.54
N ALA A 81 9.01 1.50 -6.24
CA ALA A 81 10.42 1.88 -6.37
C ALA A 81 10.60 3.21 -7.11
N THR A 82 9.77 3.50 -8.11
CA THR A 82 9.79 4.77 -8.83
C THR A 82 9.35 5.92 -7.94
N LEU A 83 8.22 5.78 -7.24
CA LEU A 83 7.73 6.80 -6.30
C LEU A 83 8.72 7.04 -5.14
N ASP A 84 9.33 5.98 -4.63
CA ASP A 84 10.36 6.10 -3.60
C ASP A 84 11.58 6.88 -4.09
N ALA A 85 12.06 6.58 -5.30
CA ALA A 85 13.20 7.29 -5.91
C ALA A 85 12.87 8.75 -6.20
N LEU A 86 11.71 9.04 -6.81
CA LEU A 86 11.27 10.40 -7.14
C LEU A 86 11.04 11.26 -5.90
N SER A 87 10.54 10.67 -4.82
CA SER A 87 10.28 11.37 -3.56
C SER A 87 11.48 11.42 -2.60
N GLY A 88 12.65 10.91 -2.99
CA GLY A 88 13.81 10.87 -2.11
C GLY A 88 13.65 9.97 -0.89
N GLY A 89 12.93 8.85 -1.04
CA GLY A 89 12.75 7.87 0.04
C GLY A 89 11.56 8.16 0.96
N ARG A 90 10.54 8.89 0.51
CA ARG A 90 9.36 9.24 1.32
C ARG A 90 8.13 8.37 1.08
N PHE A 91 8.18 7.45 0.12
CA PHE A 91 7.02 6.66 -0.25
C PHE A 91 6.70 5.54 0.74
N GLN A 92 5.42 5.32 1.02
CA GLN A 92 4.87 4.21 1.79
C GLN A 92 3.87 3.43 0.94
N LEU A 93 4.11 2.13 0.79
CA LEU A 93 3.29 1.26 -0.05
C LEU A 93 2.12 0.69 0.74
N GLY A 94 0.96 1.31 0.63
CA GLY A 94 -0.29 0.75 1.15
C GLY A 94 -0.97 -0.15 0.13
N LEU A 95 -1.28 -1.37 0.51
CA LEU A 95 -1.91 -2.40 -0.30
C LEU A 95 -3.26 -2.84 0.26
N GLY A 96 -4.15 -3.31 -0.60
CA GLY A 96 -5.40 -3.93 -0.19
C GLY A 96 -6.07 -4.70 -1.32
N ILE A 97 -6.94 -5.64 -0.91
CA ILE A 97 -7.64 -6.52 -1.86
C ILE A 97 -8.90 -5.89 -2.44
N SER A 98 -9.32 -4.73 -1.94
CA SER A 98 -10.64 -4.14 -2.25
C SER A 98 -11.81 -5.07 -1.86
N GLY A 99 -12.95 -4.91 -2.49
CA GLY A 99 -14.11 -5.78 -2.34
C GLY A 99 -14.49 -6.43 -3.67
N PRO A 100 -15.40 -7.42 -3.66
CA PRO A 100 -15.82 -8.12 -4.87
C PRO A 100 -16.43 -7.17 -5.92
N GLN A 101 -17.12 -6.12 -5.50
CA GLN A 101 -17.73 -5.14 -6.41
C GLN A 101 -16.66 -4.43 -7.26
N VAL A 102 -15.51 -4.11 -6.68
CA VAL A 102 -14.41 -3.46 -7.40
C VAL A 102 -13.56 -4.49 -8.13
N SER A 103 -13.20 -5.58 -7.47
CA SER A 103 -12.36 -6.62 -8.07
C SER A 103 -13.01 -7.25 -9.30
N GLU A 104 -14.26 -7.71 -9.19
CA GLU A 104 -14.96 -8.39 -10.28
C GLU A 104 -15.67 -7.41 -11.20
N GLY A 105 -16.35 -6.39 -10.64
CA GLY A 105 -17.18 -5.45 -11.39
C GLY A 105 -16.38 -4.40 -12.17
N TRP A 106 -15.21 -4.00 -11.68
CA TRP A 106 -14.41 -2.96 -12.31
C TRP A 106 -13.15 -3.49 -12.98
N HIS A 107 -12.41 -4.38 -12.30
CA HIS A 107 -11.14 -4.91 -12.81
C HIS A 107 -11.28 -6.24 -13.54
N GLY A 108 -12.44 -6.91 -13.46
CA GLY A 108 -12.65 -8.22 -14.09
C GLY A 108 -11.82 -9.35 -13.47
N VAL A 109 -11.34 -9.17 -12.25
CA VAL A 109 -10.53 -10.14 -11.52
C VAL A 109 -11.38 -10.81 -10.46
N ARG A 110 -11.46 -12.15 -10.51
CA ARG A 110 -12.26 -12.91 -9.57
C ARG A 110 -11.81 -12.70 -8.13
N PHE A 111 -12.77 -12.47 -7.25
CA PHE A 111 -12.54 -12.29 -5.82
C PHE A 111 -12.60 -13.65 -5.11
N ASP A 112 -11.56 -14.43 -5.30
CA ASP A 112 -11.40 -15.76 -4.71
C ASP A 112 -10.10 -15.85 -3.91
N ALA A 113 -10.09 -16.70 -2.88
CA ALA A 113 -8.94 -16.94 -2.02
C ALA A 113 -8.14 -15.67 -1.64
N PRO A 114 -8.80 -14.58 -1.19
CA PRO A 114 -8.17 -13.25 -1.07
C PRO A 114 -6.94 -13.25 -0.17
N LEU A 115 -6.93 -14.03 0.92
CA LEU A 115 -5.77 -14.09 1.83
C LEU A 115 -4.56 -14.78 1.21
N ALA A 116 -4.78 -15.91 0.51
CA ALA A 116 -3.70 -16.63 -0.16
C ALA A 116 -3.11 -15.78 -1.29
N ARG A 117 -3.96 -15.16 -2.09
CA ARG A 117 -3.57 -14.22 -3.16
C ARG A 117 -2.77 -13.04 -2.62
N THR A 118 -3.21 -12.44 -1.50
CA THR A 118 -2.50 -11.34 -0.85
C THR A 118 -1.12 -11.78 -0.35
N ARG A 119 -1.01 -12.97 0.23
CA ARG A 119 0.27 -13.52 0.68
C ARG A 119 1.26 -13.65 -0.46
N GLU A 120 0.86 -14.32 -1.53
CA GLU A 120 1.71 -14.53 -2.70
C GLU A 120 2.11 -13.19 -3.34
N TYR A 121 1.15 -12.26 -3.46
CA TYR A 121 1.37 -10.94 -4.01
C TYR A 121 2.42 -10.14 -3.22
N ILE A 122 2.27 -10.04 -1.90
CA ILE A 122 3.22 -9.33 -1.03
C ILE A 122 4.60 -9.98 -1.08
N SER A 123 4.67 -11.31 -1.12
CA SER A 123 5.94 -12.03 -1.24
C SER A 123 6.68 -11.66 -2.52
N ILE A 124 5.97 -11.64 -3.67
CA ILE A 124 6.57 -11.27 -4.96
C ILE A 124 6.99 -9.80 -4.97
N VAL A 125 6.16 -8.90 -4.44
CA VAL A 125 6.51 -7.46 -4.34
C VAL A 125 7.77 -7.28 -3.48
N SER A 126 7.86 -7.96 -2.35
CA SER A 126 9.02 -7.89 -1.46
C SER A 126 10.30 -8.39 -2.14
N MET A 127 10.26 -9.55 -2.81
CA MET A 127 11.39 -10.06 -3.60
C MET A 127 11.84 -9.04 -4.67
N ALA A 128 10.88 -8.48 -5.39
CA ALA A 128 11.17 -7.50 -6.44
C ALA A 128 11.81 -6.22 -5.88
N LEU A 129 11.29 -5.67 -4.76
CA LEU A 129 11.85 -4.48 -4.10
C LEU A 129 13.25 -4.73 -3.53
N GLN A 130 13.54 -5.96 -3.08
CA GLN A 130 14.89 -6.38 -2.66
C GLN A 130 15.83 -6.62 -3.85
N ARG A 131 15.32 -6.44 -5.08
CA ARG A 131 16.05 -6.65 -6.32
C ARG A 131 16.58 -8.09 -6.49
N GLU A 132 15.86 -9.04 -5.96
CA GLU A 132 16.10 -10.45 -6.23
C GLU A 132 15.66 -10.82 -7.67
N GLN A 133 16.17 -11.91 -8.20
CA GLN A 133 15.56 -12.54 -9.37
C GLN A 133 14.21 -13.11 -8.95
N VAL A 134 13.13 -12.53 -9.47
CA VAL A 134 11.77 -12.95 -9.09
C VAL A 134 11.48 -14.31 -9.70
N LYS A 135 11.52 -15.34 -8.84
CA LYS A 135 11.08 -16.68 -9.15
C LYS A 135 10.08 -17.11 -8.07
N PHE A 136 8.85 -17.40 -8.49
CA PHE A 136 7.77 -17.71 -7.57
C PHE A 136 6.86 -18.80 -8.13
N GLU A 137 6.60 -19.83 -7.34
CA GLU A 137 5.75 -20.97 -7.69
C GLU A 137 4.61 -21.05 -6.67
N GLY A 138 3.54 -20.26 -6.90
CA GLY A 138 2.36 -20.22 -6.05
C GLY A 138 1.12 -20.79 -6.73
N SER A 139 0.02 -20.78 -5.99
CA SER A 139 -1.29 -21.21 -6.51
C SER A 139 -1.97 -20.15 -7.35
N HIS A 140 -1.65 -18.87 -7.11
CA HIS A 140 -2.27 -17.72 -7.78
C HIS A 140 -1.28 -16.98 -8.70
N TYR A 141 0.00 -17.11 -8.44
CA TYR A 141 1.06 -16.49 -9.25
C TYR A 141 2.17 -17.49 -9.53
N GLN A 142 2.58 -17.56 -10.80
CA GLN A 142 3.73 -18.33 -11.24
C GLN A 142 4.63 -17.43 -12.07
N LEU A 143 5.87 -17.23 -11.64
CA LEU A 143 6.84 -16.35 -12.29
C LEU A 143 8.22 -17.01 -12.36
N PRO A 144 8.80 -17.21 -13.58
CA PRO A 144 8.15 -17.02 -14.88
C PRO A 144 7.06 -18.06 -15.13
N LEU A 145 6.18 -17.80 -16.08
CA LEU A 145 5.16 -18.77 -16.47
C LEU A 145 5.81 -20.07 -16.98
N PRO A 146 5.32 -21.23 -16.55
CA PRO A 146 5.86 -22.51 -17.01
C PRO A 146 5.59 -22.74 -18.51
N GLY A 147 6.50 -23.43 -19.17
CA GLY A 147 6.34 -23.82 -20.59
C GLY A 147 6.51 -22.71 -21.60
N GLY A 148 6.80 -21.48 -21.18
CA GLY A 148 7.03 -20.33 -22.05
C GLY A 148 8.51 -19.91 -22.15
N PRO A 149 8.84 -18.96 -23.04
CA PRO A 149 10.18 -18.41 -23.19
C PRO A 149 10.58 -17.44 -22.06
N GLY A 150 9.68 -17.18 -21.13
CA GLY A 150 9.89 -16.21 -20.04
C GLY A 150 11.06 -16.61 -19.14
N LYS A 151 11.79 -15.61 -18.64
CA LYS A 151 12.89 -15.79 -17.69
C LYS A 151 12.64 -14.98 -16.44
N SER A 152 13.18 -15.44 -15.31
CA SER A 152 13.15 -14.63 -14.08
C SER A 152 13.86 -13.30 -14.30
N LEU A 153 13.19 -12.22 -13.96
CA LEU A 153 13.72 -10.87 -14.09
C LEU A 153 13.96 -10.26 -12.70
N ARG A 154 14.74 -9.23 -12.68
CA ARG A 154 15.07 -8.44 -11.49
C ARG A 154 14.77 -6.97 -11.77
N LEU A 155 14.29 -6.26 -10.76
CA LEU A 155 14.08 -4.82 -10.84
C LEU A 155 15.40 -4.11 -11.20
N THR A 156 15.40 -3.31 -12.27
CA THR A 156 16.60 -2.63 -12.76
C THR A 156 16.88 -1.33 -12.02
N ILE A 157 15.82 -0.60 -11.62
CA ILE A 157 15.97 0.63 -10.85
C ILE A 157 16.34 0.33 -9.38
N HIS A 158 16.96 1.31 -8.74
CA HIS A 158 17.28 1.24 -7.32
C HIS A 158 16.33 2.17 -6.57
N PRO A 159 15.52 1.65 -5.62
CA PRO A 159 14.79 2.50 -4.69
C PRO A 159 15.76 3.40 -3.92
N ALA A 160 15.28 4.54 -3.43
CA ALA A 160 16.10 5.42 -2.57
C ALA A 160 16.44 4.76 -1.23
N ARG A 161 15.60 3.81 -0.79
CA ARG A 161 15.80 3.03 0.44
C ARG A 161 15.87 1.53 0.15
N ALA A 162 16.62 0.81 0.96
CA ALA A 162 16.67 -0.66 0.88
C ALA A 162 15.32 -1.32 1.20
N ASN A 163 14.50 -0.68 2.04
CA ASN A 163 13.21 -1.20 2.46
C ASN A 163 12.13 -0.11 2.34
N ILE A 164 11.26 -0.23 1.35
CA ILE A 164 10.03 0.56 1.26
C ILE A 164 9.00 -0.09 2.19
N PRO A 165 8.43 0.64 3.17
CA PRO A 165 7.45 0.05 4.08
C PRO A 165 6.19 -0.38 3.32
N ILE A 166 5.75 -1.60 3.57
CA ILE A 166 4.48 -2.13 3.08
C ILE A 166 3.47 -2.08 4.22
N LEU A 167 2.33 -1.42 3.99
CA LEU A 167 1.20 -1.40 4.90
C LEU A 167 0.02 -2.12 4.24
N LEU A 168 -0.72 -2.90 5.00
CA LEU A 168 -1.89 -3.63 4.47
C LEU A 168 -3.18 -3.08 5.05
N ALA A 169 -4.14 -2.78 4.20
CA ALA A 169 -5.51 -2.53 4.61
C ALA A 169 -6.18 -3.89 4.91
N ALA A 170 -6.31 -4.19 6.17
CA ALA A 170 -6.83 -5.45 6.66
C ALA A 170 -8.07 -5.22 7.52
N VAL A 171 -9.10 -6.06 7.26
CA VAL A 171 -10.35 -6.08 8.02
C VAL A 171 -10.62 -7.47 8.49
N GLY A 172 -10.95 -7.83 9.58
CA GLY A 172 -11.22 -9.18 10.08
C GLY A 172 -9.99 -9.95 10.52
N PRO A 173 -10.19 -10.92 11.39
CA PRO A 173 -9.13 -11.56 12.18
C PRO A 173 -8.00 -12.15 11.36
N LYS A 174 -8.31 -12.97 10.37
CA LYS A 174 -7.30 -13.66 9.55
C LYS A 174 -6.49 -12.73 8.66
N ASN A 175 -7.11 -11.64 8.19
CA ASN A 175 -6.40 -10.63 7.40
C ASN A 175 -5.50 -9.76 8.29
N LEU A 176 -5.92 -9.47 9.52
CA LEU A 176 -5.09 -8.81 10.53
C LEU A 176 -3.88 -9.66 10.94
N GLU A 177 -4.07 -10.97 11.14
CA GLU A 177 -2.94 -11.89 11.37
C GLU A 177 -1.96 -11.86 10.18
N LEU A 178 -2.48 -11.93 8.95
CA LEU A 178 -1.65 -11.85 7.73
C LEU A 178 -0.91 -10.52 7.63
N CYS A 179 -1.57 -9.42 7.94
CA CYS A 179 -0.98 -8.08 8.01
C CYS A 179 0.20 -8.05 9.00
N GLY A 180 -0.03 -8.50 10.22
CA GLY A 180 1.03 -8.59 11.24
C GLY A 180 2.21 -9.45 10.80
N GLU A 181 1.95 -10.57 10.14
CA GLU A 181 2.98 -11.50 9.69
C GLU A 181 3.85 -10.93 8.57
N LEU A 182 3.27 -10.29 7.56
CA LEU A 182 3.95 -9.98 6.31
C LEU A 182 4.42 -8.54 6.16
N THR A 183 3.84 -7.58 6.91
CA THR A 183 4.00 -6.16 6.60
C THR A 183 4.65 -5.36 7.74
N GLN A 184 4.91 -4.10 7.48
CA GLN A 184 5.47 -3.15 8.44
C GLN A 184 4.41 -2.24 9.07
N GLY A 185 3.14 -2.33 8.59
CA GLY A 185 2.07 -1.54 9.15
C GLY A 185 0.68 -1.96 8.70
N TRP A 186 -0.30 -1.41 9.38
CA TRP A 186 -1.72 -1.63 9.15
C TRP A 186 -2.41 -0.31 8.78
N LEU A 187 -3.12 -0.29 7.67
CA LEU A 187 -4.06 0.77 7.30
C LEU A 187 -5.44 0.39 7.85
N ALA A 188 -5.81 1.00 8.97
CA ALA A 188 -7.03 0.69 9.70
C ALA A 188 -8.20 1.53 9.17
N VAL A 189 -9.03 0.96 8.32
CA VAL A 189 -10.22 1.63 7.76
C VAL A 189 -11.32 1.77 8.81
N PHE A 190 -11.48 0.75 9.66
CA PHE A 190 -12.50 0.72 10.72
C PHE A 190 -11.82 0.43 12.06
N LEU A 191 -11.32 1.46 12.70
CA LEU A 191 -10.75 1.37 14.04
C LEU A 191 -11.62 2.15 15.01
N ALA A 192 -12.45 1.44 15.76
CA ALA A 192 -13.16 2.02 16.89
C ALA A 192 -12.36 1.74 18.18
N PRO A 193 -12.18 2.73 19.07
CA PRO A 193 -11.40 2.55 20.29
C PRO A 193 -11.84 1.37 21.15
N SER A 194 -13.15 1.06 21.20
CA SER A 194 -13.72 -0.04 21.95
C SER A 194 -13.29 -1.43 21.41
N PHE A 195 -12.97 -1.55 20.14
CA PHE A 195 -12.56 -2.79 19.49
C PHE A 195 -11.08 -2.85 19.14
N ALA A 196 -10.33 -1.77 19.39
CA ALA A 196 -8.92 -1.67 19.04
C ALA A 196 -8.08 -2.79 19.66
N HIS A 197 -8.35 -3.15 20.91
CA HIS A 197 -7.60 -4.18 21.62
C HIS A 197 -7.71 -5.55 20.91
N GLU A 198 -8.89 -5.94 20.48
CA GLU A 198 -9.11 -7.20 19.75
C GLU A 198 -8.38 -7.21 18.42
N GLN A 199 -8.51 -6.13 17.63
CA GLN A 199 -7.84 -6.00 16.33
C GLN A 199 -6.31 -6.03 16.49
N ILE A 200 -5.76 -5.33 17.47
CA ILE A 200 -4.32 -5.33 17.77
C ILE A 200 -3.84 -6.71 18.23
N SER A 201 -4.67 -7.48 18.94
CA SER A 201 -4.30 -8.85 19.33
C SER A 201 -4.06 -9.76 18.12
N HIS A 202 -4.87 -9.65 17.06
CA HIS A 202 -4.67 -10.40 15.83
C HIS A 202 -3.41 -9.97 15.08
N LEU A 203 -3.11 -8.67 15.04
CA LEU A 203 -1.83 -8.18 14.51
C LEU A 203 -0.64 -8.78 15.28
N LYS A 204 -0.73 -8.79 16.61
CA LYS A 204 0.30 -9.38 17.48
C LYS A 204 0.51 -10.87 17.19
N MET A 205 -0.56 -11.64 17.05
CA MET A 205 -0.48 -13.05 16.66
C MET A 205 0.24 -13.25 15.32
N GLY A 206 -0.03 -12.38 14.35
CA GLY A 206 0.69 -12.39 13.06
C GLY A 206 2.17 -12.07 13.22
N ARG A 207 2.51 -11.07 14.02
CA ARG A 207 3.90 -10.70 14.32
C ARG A 207 4.68 -11.84 14.98
N GLU A 208 4.06 -12.50 15.95
CA GLU A 208 4.63 -13.65 16.65
C GLU A 208 4.93 -14.83 15.71
N LYS A 209 4.04 -15.11 14.74
CA LYS A 209 4.30 -16.11 13.68
C LYS A 209 5.56 -15.79 12.86
N ALA A 210 5.88 -14.53 12.69
CA ALA A 210 7.07 -14.07 11.98
C ALA A 210 8.28 -13.84 12.90
N ASN A 211 8.22 -14.25 14.16
CA ASN A 211 9.24 -13.99 15.20
C ASN A 211 9.55 -12.49 15.35
N ARG A 212 8.52 -11.63 15.31
CA ARG A 212 8.61 -10.17 15.43
C ARG A 212 7.68 -9.67 16.55
N THR A 213 7.89 -8.43 16.99
CA THR A 213 7.00 -7.73 17.92
C THR A 213 6.24 -6.62 17.20
N LEU A 214 5.34 -5.93 17.91
CA LEU A 214 4.70 -4.70 17.42
C LEU A 214 5.61 -3.47 17.49
N GLU A 215 6.81 -3.60 18.02
CA GLU A 215 7.79 -2.51 18.01
C GLU A 215 8.07 -2.08 16.57
N ASN A 216 8.00 -0.79 16.30
CA ASN A 216 8.14 -0.18 14.97
C ASN A 216 7.09 -0.64 13.93
N PHE A 217 6.00 -1.28 14.37
CA PHE A 217 4.86 -1.59 13.51
C PHE A 217 3.91 -0.37 13.46
N GLU A 218 3.68 0.16 12.27
CA GLU A 218 2.88 1.37 12.11
C GLU A 218 1.38 1.04 12.03
N ILE A 219 0.55 1.76 12.79
CA ILE A 219 -0.91 1.67 12.72
C ILE A 219 -1.42 3.03 12.29
N VAL A 220 -1.98 3.08 11.08
CA VAL A 220 -2.54 4.29 10.49
C VAL A 220 -4.06 4.16 10.46
N SER A 221 -4.74 4.97 11.27
CA SER A 221 -6.21 5.01 11.32
C SER A 221 -6.73 6.24 10.61
N THR A 222 -7.71 6.06 9.75
CA THR A 222 -8.43 7.16 9.12
C THR A 222 -9.63 7.55 9.97
N ILE A 223 -9.70 8.82 10.35
CA ILE A 223 -10.82 9.41 11.10
C ILE A 223 -11.45 10.47 10.20
N PRO A 224 -12.73 10.34 9.83
CA PRO A 224 -13.42 11.38 9.10
C PRO A 224 -13.62 12.60 10.00
N ILE A 225 -13.26 13.78 9.51
CA ILE A 225 -13.49 15.06 10.16
C ILE A 225 -14.46 15.84 9.28
N VAL A 226 -15.56 16.24 9.87
CA VAL A 226 -16.54 17.14 9.25
C VAL A 226 -16.43 18.47 9.97
N PRO A 227 -16.09 19.57 9.25
CA PRO A 227 -16.00 20.91 9.84
C PRO A 227 -17.38 21.46 10.21
#